data_6d56d2e1ee184829f0b0e474b009e97a
#
_entry.id   6d56d2e1ee184829f0b0e474b009e97a
#
_cell.length_a   1.000
_cell.length_b   1.000
_cell.length_c   1.000
_cell.angle_alpha   90.00
_cell.angle_beta   90.00
_cell.angle_gamma   90.00
#
_symmetry.space_group_name_H-M   'P 1'
#
loop_
_entity.id
_entity.type
_entity.pdbx_description
1 polymer ?
#
loop_
_entity_poly.entity_id
_entity_poly.type
_entity_poly.pdbx_seq_one_letter_code
_entity_poly.pdbx_strand_id
1 'polypeptide(L)'
;MGLFDFLKKRDVATTTNENTNQTETTPAVNDLLLQALMNNDPITREQALTIPTVSGAVDFISNTIASMPVKLFKYKQGKVEEVENDTRTKILNGDTGDTLDAFQMKKAMVEDYLLGKGGYAYIRRNRNDVTGLFYVKDIRITAYPNYQPIFKDFYLIVEGETYQPYEFIKLLRATKDGATGRGLTWEVSTALQTAFQTLTYQLGLVKTGGNKKGFIKSQNRLTQDAINSLKTAWANLYQNNTENVVVLNQGLDFQESSNSSVEMQLNQNKKTLADEINDIFHIHKDDFDLTFKEAIYPIVRAFETALNRDLLLEKEKKNMFFEFDVKEILRANIKERYEAYDMALKSGWKTVNEVRKAENENYIEGMDVLNVGLGAVLYDVNTRQFYTPNTDTVSTFEKETEEITQTENNQNLFDIDENATKGLENVISEGGDNNEN
;
A
#
# COMPACT_ATOMS: atom_id res chain seq x y z
N MET A 1 1.99 -62.11 30.56
CA MET A 1 0.84 -62.24 29.64
C MET A 1 0.57 -60.87 29.12
N GLY A 2 1.02 -60.63 27.91
CA GLY A 2 1.22 -59.30 27.36
C GLY A 2 0.08 -58.84 26.45
N LEU A 3 -0.11 -57.57 26.49
CA LEU A 3 -1.11 -56.78 25.81
C LEU A 3 -0.87 -56.60 24.28
N PHE A 4 -0.12 -57.47 23.64
CA PHE A 4 0.32 -57.33 22.24
C PHE A 4 -0.18 -58.42 21.29
N ASP A 5 -1.09 -59.31 21.69
CA ASP A 5 -1.56 -60.38 20.82
C ASP A 5 -2.80 -60.06 19.96
N PHE A 6 -3.28 -58.82 19.98
CA PHE A 6 -4.50 -58.45 19.23
C PHE A 6 -4.25 -57.90 17.81
N LEU A 7 -2.99 -57.79 17.36
CA LEU A 7 -2.67 -57.16 16.07
C LEU A 7 -2.16 -58.11 14.98
N LYS A 8 -2.36 -59.44 15.14
CA LYS A 8 -1.99 -60.40 14.08
C LYS A 8 -3.19 -61.23 13.69
N LYS A 9 -4.01 -60.76 12.79
CA LYS A 9 -4.72 -61.50 11.74
C LYS A 9 -5.64 -60.55 10.99
N ARG A 10 -5.19 -60.11 9.86
CA ARG A 10 -6.08 -59.63 8.78
C ARG A 10 -5.60 -60.35 7.52
N ASP A 11 -6.36 -61.35 7.14
CA ASP A 11 -6.15 -62.15 5.92
C ASP A 11 -6.32 -61.24 4.69
N VAL A 12 -5.36 -61.37 3.80
CA VAL A 12 -5.39 -60.77 2.47
C VAL A 12 -6.44 -61.55 1.66
N ALA A 13 -7.61 -60.97 1.45
CA ALA A 13 -8.53 -61.47 0.45
C ALA A 13 -8.13 -60.87 -0.92
N THR A 14 -7.64 -61.73 -1.77
CA THR A 14 -7.41 -61.49 -3.20
C THR A 14 -8.79 -61.25 -3.85
N THR A 15 -9.08 -59.99 -4.19
CA THR A 15 -10.26 -59.67 -5.01
C THR A 15 -9.80 -59.40 -6.43
N THR A 16 -10.30 -60.24 -7.31
CA THR A 16 -10.26 -60.18 -8.77
C THR A 16 -10.65 -58.80 -9.30
N ASN A 17 -9.82 -58.31 -10.23
CA ASN A 17 -10.10 -57.11 -11.03
C ASN A 17 -11.37 -57.32 -11.87
N GLU A 18 -12.47 -56.73 -11.47
CA GLU A 18 -13.52 -56.35 -12.38
C GLU A 18 -13.31 -54.90 -12.82
N ASN A 19 -13.04 -54.74 -14.11
CA ASN A 19 -12.99 -53.50 -14.84
C ASN A 19 -14.38 -52.83 -14.75
N THR A 20 -14.62 -52.05 -13.74
CA THR A 20 -15.74 -51.09 -13.74
C THR A 20 -15.20 -49.79 -14.36
N ASN A 21 -15.62 -49.56 -15.60
CA ASN A 21 -15.62 -48.25 -16.24
C ASN A 21 -16.27 -47.25 -15.28
N GLN A 22 -15.49 -46.53 -14.51
CA GLN A 22 -15.94 -45.34 -13.83
C GLN A 22 -16.19 -44.29 -14.92
N THR A 23 -17.44 -44.19 -15.33
CA THR A 23 -17.97 -43.02 -15.99
C THR A 23 -17.73 -41.87 -15.02
N GLU A 24 -16.79 -40.95 -15.32
CA GLU A 24 -16.64 -39.69 -14.64
C GLU A 24 -17.98 -38.94 -14.78
N THR A 25 -18.82 -39.09 -13.78
CA THR A 25 -19.99 -38.22 -13.60
C THR A 25 -19.42 -36.86 -13.22
N THR A 26 -19.49 -35.93 -14.18
CA THR A 26 -19.29 -34.50 -13.90
C THR A 26 -20.15 -34.14 -12.69
N PRO A 27 -19.54 -33.68 -11.57
CA PRO A 27 -20.29 -33.35 -10.37
C PRO A 27 -21.33 -32.28 -10.72
N ALA A 28 -22.54 -32.47 -10.24
CA ALA A 28 -23.60 -31.47 -10.39
C ALA A 28 -23.12 -30.14 -9.80
N VAL A 29 -23.47 -29.01 -10.44
CA VAL A 29 -22.99 -27.67 -10.07
C VAL A 29 -23.19 -27.34 -8.59
N ASN A 30 -24.20 -27.95 -7.95
CA ASN A 30 -24.39 -27.86 -6.50
C ASN A 30 -23.31 -28.59 -5.69
N ASP A 31 -22.70 -29.66 -6.23
CA ASP A 31 -21.60 -30.36 -5.57
C ASP A 31 -20.29 -29.57 -5.66
N LEU A 32 -20.08 -28.82 -6.75
CA LEU A 32 -18.92 -27.92 -6.88
C LEU A 32 -18.98 -26.76 -5.88
N LEU A 33 -20.16 -26.18 -5.67
CA LEU A 33 -20.35 -25.15 -4.65
C LEU A 33 -20.18 -25.74 -3.24
N LEU A 34 -20.71 -26.93 -3.02
CA LEU A 34 -20.58 -27.63 -1.72
C LEU A 34 -19.12 -28.06 -1.46
N GLN A 35 -18.41 -28.57 -2.46
CA GLN A 35 -16.99 -28.90 -2.38
C GLN A 35 -16.14 -27.63 -2.13
N ALA A 36 -16.48 -26.51 -2.76
CA ALA A 36 -15.83 -25.24 -2.54
C ALA A 36 -16.03 -24.70 -1.12
N LEU A 37 -17.23 -24.91 -0.55
CA LEU A 37 -17.53 -24.53 0.83
C LEU A 37 -16.91 -25.50 1.86
N MET A 38 -16.61 -26.74 1.48
CA MET A 38 -16.00 -27.74 2.35
C MET A 38 -14.47 -27.69 2.37
N ASN A 39 -13.84 -27.11 1.36
CA ASN A 39 -12.40 -26.89 1.32
C ASN A 39 -12.06 -25.63 2.12
N ASN A 40 -11.67 -25.81 3.39
CA ASN A 40 -11.21 -24.76 4.30
C ASN A 40 -9.74 -24.36 4.03
N ASP A 41 -9.15 -24.74 2.91
CA ASP A 41 -7.80 -24.35 2.58
C ASP A 41 -7.76 -22.85 2.24
N PRO A 42 -6.83 -22.09 2.82
CA PRO A 42 -6.69 -20.68 2.52
C PRO A 42 -6.41 -20.49 1.02
N ILE A 43 -6.98 -19.43 0.44
CA ILE A 43 -6.76 -19.09 -0.97
C ILE A 43 -5.26 -18.88 -1.23
N THR A 44 -4.75 -19.48 -2.32
CA THR A 44 -3.36 -19.25 -2.70
C THR A 44 -3.20 -17.86 -3.33
N ARG A 45 -1.96 -17.34 -3.33
CA ARG A 45 -1.61 -16.07 -3.99
C ARG A 45 -2.00 -16.09 -5.47
N GLU A 46 -1.68 -17.18 -6.16
CA GLU A 46 -1.96 -17.36 -7.58
C GLU A 46 -3.48 -17.32 -7.85
N GLN A 47 -4.27 -17.98 -7.02
CA GLN A 47 -5.72 -17.94 -7.11
C GLN A 47 -6.27 -16.53 -6.84
N ALA A 48 -5.76 -15.84 -5.82
CA ALA A 48 -6.15 -14.47 -5.50
C ALA A 48 -5.87 -13.51 -6.66
N LEU A 49 -4.72 -13.64 -7.32
CA LEU A 49 -4.35 -12.82 -8.48
C LEU A 49 -5.18 -13.13 -9.74
N THR A 50 -5.90 -14.23 -9.82
CA THR A 50 -6.86 -14.47 -10.91
C THR A 50 -8.13 -13.64 -10.76
N ILE A 51 -8.40 -13.09 -9.58
CA ILE A 51 -9.52 -12.19 -9.34
C ILE A 51 -9.17 -10.80 -9.89
N PRO A 52 -9.85 -10.27 -10.92
CA PRO A 52 -9.44 -9.04 -11.61
C PRO A 52 -9.33 -7.83 -10.69
N THR A 53 -10.23 -7.70 -9.72
CA THR A 53 -10.21 -6.60 -8.75
C THR A 53 -9.00 -6.69 -7.81
N VAL A 54 -8.62 -7.89 -7.38
CA VAL A 54 -7.42 -8.11 -6.55
C VAL A 54 -6.16 -7.79 -7.35
N SER A 55 -6.05 -8.36 -8.55
CA SER A 55 -4.91 -8.11 -9.43
C SER A 55 -4.76 -6.62 -9.73
N GLY A 56 -5.85 -5.93 -10.07
CA GLY A 56 -5.84 -4.49 -10.31
C GLY A 56 -5.43 -3.67 -9.08
N ALA A 57 -5.93 -4.03 -7.90
CA ALA A 57 -5.59 -3.37 -6.64
C ALA A 57 -4.11 -3.54 -6.27
N VAL A 58 -3.61 -4.77 -6.36
CA VAL A 58 -2.20 -5.10 -6.07
C VAL A 58 -1.28 -4.40 -7.07
N ASP A 59 -1.59 -4.46 -8.36
CA ASP A 59 -0.81 -3.77 -9.40
C ASP A 59 -0.80 -2.25 -9.19
N PHE A 60 -1.94 -1.65 -8.88
CA PHE A 60 -2.04 -0.22 -8.64
C PHE A 60 -1.15 0.21 -7.46
N ILE A 61 -1.29 -0.44 -6.31
CA ILE A 61 -0.53 -0.11 -5.09
C ILE A 61 0.96 -0.37 -5.31
N SER A 62 1.33 -1.54 -5.84
CA SER A 62 2.73 -1.93 -6.01
C SER A 62 3.46 -1.08 -7.05
N ASN A 63 2.82 -0.78 -8.18
CA ASN A 63 3.38 0.11 -9.21
C ASN A 63 3.55 1.53 -8.69
N THR A 64 2.56 2.05 -7.96
CA THR A 64 2.63 3.41 -7.39
C THR A 64 3.81 3.53 -6.42
N ILE A 65 3.98 2.56 -5.50
CA ILE A 65 5.10 2.58 -4.56
C ILE A 65 6.45 2.36 -5.27
N ALA A 66 6.50 1.43 -6.23
CA ALA A 66 7.74 1.13 -6.96
C ALA A 66 8.23 2.31 -7.80
N SER A 67 7.32 3.17 -8.30
CA SER A 67 7.67 4.35 -9.08
C SER A 67 8.25 5.50 -8.25
N MET A 68 8.02 5.51 -6.92
CA MET A 68 8.56 6.55 -6.05
C MET A 68 10.08 6.40 -5.90
N PRO A 69 10.87 7.46 -6.15
CA PRO A 69 12.29 7.44 -5.85
C PRO A 69 12.53 7.50 -4.34
N VAL A 70 13.56 6.77 -3.90
CA VAL A 70 14.02 6.77 -2.51
C VAL A 70 15.19 7.73 -2.37
N LYS A 71 15.11 8.63 -1.40
CA LYS A 71 16.16 9.60 -1.09
C LYS A 71 16.74 9.32 0.30
N LEU A 72 18.01 9.71 0.47
CA LEU A 72 18.70 9.65 1.76
C LEU A 72 18.90 11.08 2.27
N PHE A 73 18.47 11.33 3.49
CA PHE A 73 18.61 12.62 4.15
C PHE A 73 19.52 12.53 5.37
N LYS A 74 20.13 13.66 5.70
CA LYS A 74 20.99 13.80 6.87
C LYS A 74 20.63 15.06 7.66
N TYR A 75 20.51 14.91 8.99
CA TYR A 75 20.41 16.04 9.89
C TYR A 75 21.79 16.66 10.13
N LYS A 76 21.93 17.94 9.85
CA LYS A 76 23.15 18.72 10.08
C LYS A 76 22.79 20.09 10.64
N GLN A 77 23.24 20.40 11.84
CA GLN A 77 23.02 21.69 12.50
C GLN A 77 21.54 22.17 12.48
N GLY A 78 20.59 21.25 12.72
CA GLY A 78 19.16 21.57 12.72
C GLY A 78 18.50 21.68 11.34
N LYS A 79 19.25 21.44 10.26
CA LYS A 79 18.72 21.39 8.88
C LYS A 79 18.74 19.97 8.36
N VAL A 80 17.80 19.66 7.49
CA VAL A 80 17.76 18.41 6.75
C VAL A 80 18.36 18.65 5.37
N GLU A 81 19.44 17.93 5.05
CA GLU A 81 20.13 18.02 3.77
C GLU A 81 20.01 16.66 3.05
N GLU A 82 19.73 16.66 1.75
CA GLU A 82 19.74 15.45 0.91
C GLU A 82 21.18 15.01 0.69
N VAL A 83 21.45 13.71 0.87
CA VAL A 83 22.77 13.13 0.59
C VAL A 83 22.78 12.66 -0.86
N GLU A 84 23.37 13.48 -1.71
CA GLU A 84 23.53 13.17 -3.12
C GLU A 84 24.58 12.06 -3.33
N ASN A 85 24.37 11.25 -4.37
CA ASN A 85 25.34 10.25 -4.84
C ASN A 85 25.66 9.08 -3.86
N ASP A 86 24.82 8.80 -2.87
CA ASP A 86 24.96 7.60 -2.03
C ASP A 86 24.74 6.33 -2.88
N THR A 87 25.58 5.32 -2.67
CA THR A 87 25.48 4.04 -3.40
C THR A 87 24.16 3.34 -3.16
N ARG A 88 23.63 3.42 -1.94
CA ARG A 88 22.36 2.77 -1.54
C ARG A 88 21.17 3.38 -2.27
N THR A 89 21.14 4.71 -2.44
CA THR A 89 20.08 5.39 -3.21
C THR A 89 20.15 5.05 -4.69
N LYS A 90 21.36 4.88 -5.25
CA LYS A 90 21.53 4.42 -6.63
C LYS A 90 21.00 3.00 -6.84
N ILE A 91 21.29 2.10 -5.90
CA ILE A 91 20.78 0.72 -5.92
C ILE A 91 19.26 0.67 -5.75
N LEU A 92 18.69 1.50 -4.86
CA LEU A 92 17.24 1.55 -4.61
C LEU A 92 16.42 2.20 -5.74
N ASN A 93 17.07 2.95 -6.64
CA ASN A 93 16.39 3.66 -7.74
C ASN A 93 16.83 3.21 -9.14
N GLY A 94 17.81 2.31 -9.23
CA GLY A 94 18.35 1.87 -10.51
C GLY A 94 18.67 0.39 -10.54
N ASP A 95 19.93 0.05 -10.77
CA ASP A 95 20.40 -1.33 -10.82
C ASP A 95 20.65 -1.85 -9.40
N THR A 96 19.96 -2.92 -9.05
CA THR A 96 20.09 -3.58 -7.74
C THR A 96 21.28 -4.53 -7.66
N GLY A 97 21.89 -4.88 -8.80
CA GLY A 97 22.87 -5.94 -8.91
C GLY A 97 22.29 -7.36 -8.88
N ASP A 98 20.96 -7.48 -8.93
CA ASP A 98 20.16 -8.69 -9.13
C ASP A 98 19.69 -8.74 -10.60
N THR A 99 18.95 -9.78 -10.97
CA THR A 99 18.23 -9.87 -12.26
C THR A 99 17.06 -8.91 -12.34
N LEU A 100 16.54 -8.45 -11.20
CA LEU A 100 15.48 -7.45 -11.08
C LEU A 100 16.08 -6.06 -10.86
N ASP A 101 15.60 -5.08 -11.60
CA ASP A 101 15.87 -3.68 -11.31
C ASP A 101 15.17 -3.21 -10.01
N ALA A 102 15.47 -2.00 -9.56
CA ALA A 102 14.92 -1.46 -8.33
C ALA A 102 13.39 -1.31 -8.38
N PHE A 103 12.81 -1.01 -9.55
CA PHE A 103 11.37 -0.90 -9.71
C PHE A 103 10.71 -2.27 -9.50
N GLN A 104 11.19 -3.29 -10.22
CA GLN A 104 10.65 -4.65 -10.13
C GLN A 104 10.87 -5.26 -8.75
N MET A 105 12.01 -5.01 -8.12
CA MET A 105 12.29 -5.44 -6.74
C MET A 105 11.29 -4.83 -5.76
N LYS A 106 11.11 -3.50 -5.79
CA LYS A 106 10.15 -2.80 -4.92
C LYS A 106 8.73 -3.31 -5.15
N LYS A 107 8.32 -3.46 -6.42
CA LYS A 107 7.03 -4.02 -6.80
C LYS A 107 6.82 -5.41 -6.20
N ALA A 108 7.75 -6.33 -6.41
CA ALA A 108 7.66 -7.70 -5.89
C ALA A 108 7.59 -7.75 -4.36
N MET A 109 8.37 -6.91 -3.67
CA MET A 109 8.33 -6.81 -2.21
C MET A 109 6.98 -6.31 -1.69
N VAL A 110 6.34 -5.35 -2.38
CA VAL A 110 5.00 -4.85 -2.02
C VAL A 110 3.93 -5.90 -2.30
N GLU A 111 4.02 -6.62 -3.41
CA GLU A 111 3.11 -7.75 -3.70
C GLU A 111 3.19 -8.83 -2.62
N ASP A 112 4.40 -9.21 -2.20
CA ASP A 112 4.62 -10.18 -1.12
C ASP A 112 4.15 -9.65 0.25
N TYR A 113 4.25 -8.34 0.49
CA TYR A 113 3.69 -7.69 1.66
C TYR A 113 2.16 -7.78 1.69
N LEU A 114 1.50 -7.56 0.55
CA LEU A 114 0.05 -7.56 0.45
C LEU A 114 -0.55 -8.97 0.51
N LEU A 115 0.05 -9.91 -0.20
CA LEU A 115 -0.55 -11.25 -0.40
C LEU A 115 0.18 -12.37 0.33
N GLY A 116 1.46 -12.20 0.67
CA GLY A 116 2.33 -13.25 1.20
C GLY A 116 2.70 -13.06 2.67
N LYS A 117 3.84 -13.63 3.02
CA LYS A 117 4.43 -13.54 4.37
C LYS A 117 5.24 -12.26 4.60
N GLY A 118 5.46 -11.47 3.55
CA GLY A 118 6.23 -10.23 3.56
C GLY A 118 7.22 -10.15 2.41
N GLY A 119 7.65 -8.94 2.07
CA GLY A 119 8.70 -8.68 1.09
C GLY A 119 10.08 -8.79 1.71
N TYR A 120 10.95 -9.56 1.07
CA TYR A 120 12.32 -9.78 1.55
C TYR A 120 13.32 -9.47 0.44
N ALA A 121 14.37 -8.73 0.80
CA ALA A 121 15.53 -8.53 -0.07
C ALA A 121 16.83 -8.76 0.71
N TYR A 122 17.68 -9.63 0.20
CA TYR A 122 19.01 -9.88 0.78
C TYR A 122 19.94 -8.71 0.48
N ILE A 123 20.70 -8.27 1.48
CA ILE A 123 21.63 -7.13 1.40
C ILE A 123 23.04 -7.67 1.22
N ARG A 124 23.57 -7.58 0.00
CA ARG A 124 24.98 -7.91 -0.22
C ARG A 124 25.86 -6.76 0.25
N ARG A 125 26.73 -7.05 1.19
CA ARG A 125 27.66 -6.08 1.77
C ARG A 125 29.12 -6.49 1.49
N ASN A 126 29.94 -5.48 1.23
CA ASN A 126 31.39 -5.61 1.30
C ASN A 126 31.85 -4.75 2.49
N ARG A 127 32.13 -5.40 3.62
CA ARG A 127 32.30 -4.74 4.95
C ARG A 127 31.06 -3.93 5.33
N ASN A 128 31.15 -2.60 5.30
CA ASN A 128 30.04 -1.70 5.65
C ASN A 128 29.28 -1.19 4.41
N ASP A 129 29.83 -1.36 3.23
CA ASP A 129 29.27 -0.84 2.00
C ASP A 129 28.25 -1.82 1.39
N VAL A 130 27.06 -1.34 1.10
CA VAL A 130 26.04 -2.10 0.38
C VAL A 130 26.40 -2.12 -1.10
N THR A 131 26.55 -3.32 -1.65
CA THR A 131 26.96 -3.53 -3.05
C THR A 131 25.85 -4.09 -3.93
N GLY A 132 24.71 -4.48 -3.35
CA GLY A 132 23.55 -4.96 -4.10
C GLY A 132 22.41 -5.38 -3.18
N LEU A 133 21.22 -5.44 -3.75
CA LEU A 133 19.98 -5.92 -3.12
C LEU A 133 19.39 -7.01 -3.99
N PHE A 134 19.11 -8.17 -3.39
CA PHE A 134 18.63 -9.36 -4.08
C PHE A 134 17.25 -9.73 -3.55
N TYR A 135 16.25 -9.66 -4.39
CA TYR A 135 14.90 -10.07 -4.02
C TYR A 135 14.83 -11.58 -3.78
N VAL A 136 14.20 -11.98 -2.69
CA VAL A 136 13.94 -13.38 -2.36
C VAL A 136 12.43 -13.57 -2.15
N LYS A 137 11.85 -14.48 -2.93
CA LYS A 137 10.42 -14.81 -2.79
C LYS A 137 10.13 -15.30 -1.37
N ASP A 138 9.04 -14.81 -0.79
CA ASP A 138 8.60 -15.13 0.56
C ASP A 138 8.40 -16.66 0.81
N ILE A 139 7.99 -17.39 -0.21
CA ILE A 139 7.83 -18.87 -0.15
C ILE A 139 9.15 -19.61 0.05
N ARG A 140 10.29 -19.01 -0.36
CA ARG A 140 11.62 -19.59 -0.19
C ARG A 140 12.23 -19.31 1.19
N ILE A 141 11.58 -18.47 1.97
CA ILE A 141 12.06 -18.03 3.29
C ILE A 141 11.29 -18.74 4.38
N THR A 142 12.02 -19.33 5.30
CA THR A 142 11.48 -19.85 6.55
C THR A 142 12.12 -19.10 7.71
N ALA A 143 11.30 -18.43 8.51
CA ALA A 143 11.77 -17.80 9.74
C ALA A 143 11.75 -18.82 10.89
N TYR A 144 12.85 -18.92 11.61
CA TYR A 144 12.96 -19.76 12.79
C TYR A 144 13.04 -18.88 14.05
N PRO A 145 11.90 -18.65 14.73
CA PRO A 145 11.87 -17.78 15.89
C PRO A 145 12.49 -18.46 17.11
N ASN A 146 13.22 -17.68 17.90
CA ASN A 146 13.60 -18.05 19.25
C ASN A 146 12.39 -17.84 20.18
N TYR A 147 12.01 -18.85 20.95
CA TYR A 147 10.78 -18.86 21.76
C TYR A 147 10.81 -17.97 23.02
N GLN A 148 11.73 -17.03 23.12
CA GLN A 148 11.71 -16.09 24.24
C GLN A 148 10.66 -15.00 24.00
N PRO A 149 9.64 -14.86 24.87
CA PRO A 149 8.54 -13.94 24.62
C PRO A 149 8.91 -12.44 24.73
N ILE A 150 9.98 -12.12 25.47
CA ILE A 150 10.44 -10.75 25.69
C ILE A 150 11.55 -10.39 24.70
N PHE A 151 12.61 -11.19 24.65
CA PHE A 151 13.75 -10.98 23.75
C PHE A 151 13.55 -11.85 22.50
N LYS A 152 12.77 -11.30 21.56
CA LYS A 152 12.47 -11.97 20.30
C LYS A 152 13.69 -11.93 19.41
N ASP A 153 14.19 -13.11 19.07
CA ASP A 153 15.26 -13.29 18.10
C ASP A 153 14.84 -14.37 17.10
N PHE A 154 15.39 -14.34 15.91
CA PHE A 154 15.10 -15.33 14.86
C PHE A 154 16.25 -15.37 13.85
N TYR A 155 16.33 -16.47 13.09
CA TYR A 155 17.10 -16.50 11.84
C TYR A 155 16.18 -16.77 10.68
N LEU A 156 16.67 -16.38 9.50
CA LEU A 156 16.03 -16.68 8.23
C LEU A 156 16.77 -17.84 7.58
N ILE A 157 16.03 -18.83 7.12
CA ILE A 157 16.55 -19.97 6.37
C ILE A 157 16.06 -19.81 4.93
N VAL A 158 17.02 -19.77 3.99
CA VAL A 158 16.75 -19.72 2.55
C VAL A 158 17.43 -20.94 1.93
N GLU A 159 16.65 -21.87 1.41
CA GLU A 159 17.13 -23.10 0.77
C GLU A 159 18.14 -23.92 1.60
N GLY A 160 17.99 -23.90 2.93
CA GLY A 160 18.84 -24.64 3.87
C GLY A 160 20.01 -23.84 4.45
N GLU A 161 20.32 -22.68 3.90
CA GLU A 161 21.34 -21.77 4.43
C GLU A 161 20.71 -20.81 5.46
N THR A 162 21.46 -20.56 6.54
CA THR A 162 21.00 -19.73 7.65
C THR A 162 21.58 -18.31 7.56
N TYR A 163 20.70 -17.33 7.65
CA TYR A 163 21.02 -15.91 7.57
C TYR A 163 20.57 -15.17 8.82
N GLN A 164 21.28 -14.08 9.13
CA GLN A 164 20.91 -13.21 10.23
C GLN A 164 19.83 -12.20 9.80
N PRO A 165 18.95 -11.74 10.72
CA PRO A 165 17.88 -10.82 10.40
C PRO A 165 18.34 -9.49 9.77
N TYR A 166 19.54 -8.99 10.13
CA TYR A 166 20.11 -7.76 9.61
C TYR A 166 20.69 -7.87 8.18
N GLU A 167 20.75 -9.09 7.64
CA GLU A 167 21.18 -9.33 6.25
C GLU A 167 20.03 -9.17 5.25
N PHE A 168 18.81 -8.95 5.73
CA PHE A 168 17.63 -8.78 4.90
C PHE A 168 16.89 -7.47 5.22
N ILE A 169 16.43 -6.79 4.18
CA ILE A 169 15.33 -5.83 4.27
C ILE A 169 14.05 -6.65 4.41
N LYS A 170 13.25 -6.34 5.42
CA LYS A 170 12.02 -7.07 5.75
C LYS A 170 10.84 -6.11 5.78
N LEU A 171 9.99 -6.19 4.76
CA LEU A 171 8.74 -5.45 4.66
C LEU A 171 7.60 -6.37 5.09
N LEU A 172 7.13 -6.24 6.33
CA LEU A 172 6.22 -7.19 6.97
C LEU A 172 4.88 -6.54 7.32
N ARG A 173 3.78 -7.17 6.88
CA ARG A 173 2.41 -6.78 7.22
C ARG A 173 1.90 -7.59 8.42
N ALA A 174 1.19 -6.95 9.35
CA ALA A 174 0.53 -7.60 10.49
C ALA A 174 1.44 -8.59 11.26
N THR A 175 2.73 -8.29 11.36
CA THR A 175 3.70 -9.12 12.08
C THR A 175 3.54 -9.01 13.59
N LYS A 176 3.71 -10.12 14.32
CA LYS A 176 3.74 -10.15 15.78
C LYS A 176 5.09 -10.58 16.34
N ASP A 177 5.88 -11.25 15.51
CA ASP A 177 7.21 -11.79 15.87
C ASP A 177 8.36 -10.98 15.26
N GLY A 178 8.07 -10.11 14.28
CA GLY A 178 9.06 -9.36 13.52
C GLY A 178 9.84 -10.19 12.50
N ALA A 179 9.48 -11.46 12.35
CA ALA A 179 10.12 -12.41 11.46
C ALA A 179 9.27 -12.67 10.20
N THR A 180 7.97 -12.87 10.40
CA THR A 180 6.99 -13.13 9.34
C THR A 180 5.79 -12.22 9.45
N GLY A 181 5.21 -11.88 8.33
CA GLY A 181 3.95 -11.16 8.24
C GLY A 181 2.79 -12.06 7.86
N ARG A 182 1.61 -11.46 7.74
CA ARG A 182 0.38 -12.09 7.26
C ARG A 182 -0.23 -11.25 6.17
N GLY A 183 -0.28 -11.80 4.96
CA GLY A 183 -0.93 -11.15 3.83
C GLY A 183 -2.45 -11.25 3.87
N LEU A 184 -3.10 -10.52 2.99
CA LEU A 184 -4.55 -10.51 2.85
C LEU A 184 -5.12 -11.87 2.45
N THR A 185 -4.38 -12.69 1.72
CA THR A 185 -4.79 -14.07 1.40
C THR A 185 -5.06 -14.92 2.63
N TRP A 186 -4.42 -14.60 3.75
CA TRP A 186 -4.65 -15.28 5.03
C TRP A 186 -5.70 -14.58 5.88
N GLU A 187 -5.66 -13.23 5.99
CA GLU A 187 -6.55 -12.48 6.89
C GLU A 187 -8.01 -12.43 6.39
N VAL A 188 -8.19 -12.28 5.08
CA VAL A 188 -9.51 -12.19 4.44
C VAL A 188 -9.75 -13.33 3.46
N SER A 189 -9.17 -14.50 3.76
CA SER A 189 -9.23 -15.70 2.92
C SER A 189 -10.63 -16.05 2.46
N THR A 190 -11.62 -15.99 3.36
CA THR A 190 -13.01 -16.34 3.06
C THR A 190 -13.62 -15.44 1.99
N ALA A 191 -13.41 -14.12 2.07
CA ALA A 191 -13.95 -13.17 1.10
C ALA A 191 -13.32 -13.39 -0.28
N LEU A 192 -11.99 -13.53 -0.32
CA LEU A 192 -11.25 -13.79 -1.56
C LEU A 192 -11.62 -15.15 -2.16
N GLN A 193 -11.81 -16.19 -1.34
CA GLN A 193 -12.23 -17.50 -1.79
C GLN A 193 -13.64 -17.47 -2.38
N THR A 194 -14.57 -16.74 -1.76
CA THR A 194 -15.93 -16.53 -2.27
C THR A 194 -15.90 -15.85 -3.65
N ALA A 195 -15.07 -14.81 -3.79
CA ALA A 195 -14.89 -14.11 -5.08
C ALA A 195 -14.30 -15.04 -6.15
N PHE A 196 -13.27 -15.82 -5.81
CA PHE A 196 -12.66 -16.79 -6.73
C PHE A 196 -13.65 -17.87 -7.18
N GLN A 197 -14.41 -18.43 -6.25
CA GLN A 197 -15.44 -19.45 -6.58
C GLN A 197 -16.57 -18.87 -7.43
N THR A 198 -16.99 -17.64 -7.16
CA THR A 198 -17.99 -16.95 -7.99
C THR A 198 -17.51 -16.79 -9.42
N LEU A 199 -16.24 -16.40 -9.63
CA LEU A 199 -15.64 -16.31 -10.96
C LEU A 199 -15.52 -17.68 -11.65
N THR A 200 -15.12 -18.70 -10.91
CA THR A 200 -15.00 -20.08 -11.41
C THR A 200 -16.37 -20.61 -11.84
N TYR A 201 -17.41 -20.35 -11.05
CA TYR A 201 -18.79 -20.69 -11.38
C TYR A 201 -19.26 -19.97 -12.65
N GLN A 202 -19.02 -18.66 -12.78
CA GLN A 202 -19.35 -17.90 -13.98
C GLN A 202 -18.61 -18.43 -15.21
N LEU A 203 -17.34 -18.75 -15.08
CA LEU A 203 -16.56 -19.37 -16.15
C LEU A 203 -17.15 -20.71 -16.59
N GLY A 204 -17.59 -21.52 -15.62
CA GLY A 204 -18.30 -22.78 -15.87
C GLY A 204 -19.59 -22.56 -16.66
N LEU A 205 -20.40 -21.58 -16.27
CA LEU A 205 -21.63 -21.22 -16.99
C LEU A 205 -21.34 -20.79 -18.43
N VAL A 206 -20.31 -19.96 -18.65
CA VAL A 206 -19.95 -19.51 -20.00
C VAL A 206 -19.47 -20.68 -20.86
N LYS A 207 -18.61 -21.55 -20.29
CA LYS A 207 -18.11 -22.75 -21.01
C LYS A 207 -19.21 -23.72 -21.42
N THR A 208 -20.26 -23.82 -20.62
CA THR A 208 -21.43 -24.70 -20.89
C THR A 208 -22.53 -24.01 -21.69
N GLY A 209 -22.25 -22.85 -22.30
CA GLY A 209 -23.18 -22.14 -23.15
C GLY A 209 -24.42 -21.54 -22.46
N GLY A 210 -24.22 -21.11 -21.16
CA GLY A 210 -25.32 -20.54 -20.39
C GLY A 210 -26.40 -21.56 -20.07
N ASN A 211 -26.01 -22.69 -19.50
CA ASN A 211 -26.79 -23.91 -19.28
C ASN A 211 -28.21 -23.63 -18.80
N LYS A 212 -29.15 -23.58 -19.74
CA LYS A 212 -30.56 -23.56 -19.45
C LYS A 212 -30.95 -24.92 -18.88
N LYS A 213 -30.84 -25.07 -17.57
CA LYS A 213 -31.34 -26.25 -16.88
C LYS A 213 -32.85 -26.30 -17.06
N GLY A 214 -33.34 -27.41 -17.46
CA GLY A 214 -34.77 -27.63 -17.63
C GLY A 214 -35.16 -29.05 -17.28
N PHE A 215 -36.46 -29.27 -17.22
CA PHE A 215 -37.02 -30.58 -16.98
C PHE A 215 -37.67 -31.06 -18.26
N ILE A 216 -37.37 -32.30 -18.65
CA ILE A 216 -38.12 -32.96 -19.71
C ILE A 216 -39.34 -33.63 -19.08
N LYS A 217 -40.51 -33.14 -19.39
CA LYS A 217 -41.76 -33.79 -19.03
C LYS A 217 -42.14 -34.80 -20.08
N SER A 218 -42.45 -36.03 -19.65
CA SER A 218 -43.00 -37.07 -20.53
C SER A 218 -44.43 -37.40 -20.10
N GLN A 219 -45.32 -37.50 -21.07
CA GLN A 219 -46.70 -37.94 -20.83
C GLN A 219 -46.77 -39.44 -20.50
N ASN A 220 -45.80 -40.22 -20.94
CA ASN A 220 -45.72 -41.65 -20.70
C ASN A 220 -44.45 -42.02 -19.95
N ARG A 221 -44.44 -43.14 -19.23
CA ARG A 221 -43.27 -43.67 -18.55
C ARG A 221 -42.20 -44.06 -19.57
N LEU A 222 -41.06 -43.46 -19.52
CA LEU A 222 -39.90 -43.76 -20.36
C LEU A 222 -39.19 -45.02 -19.87
N THR A 223 -38.66 -45.83 -20.78
CA THR A 223 -37.76 -46.94 -20.49
C THR A 223 -36.38 -46.39 -20.05
N GLN A 224 -35.60 -47.17 -19.32
CA GLN A 224 -34.28 -46.74 -18.85
C GLN A 224 -33.35 -46.41 -20.05
N ASP A 225 -33.43 -47.15 -21.15
CA ASP A 225 -32.66 -46.94 -22.37
C ASP A 225 -33.02 -45.62 -23.04
N ALA A 226 -34.32 -45.28 -23.07
CA ALA A 226 -34.79 -44.00 -23.60
C ALA A 226 -34.28 -42.82 -22.72
N ILE A 227 -34.26 -42.98 -21.40
CA ILE A 227 -33.71 -41.99 -20.46
C ILE A 227 -32.22 -41.80 -20.72
N ASN A 228 -31.45 -42.87 -20.90
CA ASN A 228 -30.01 -42.82 -21.16
C ASN A 228 -29.71 -42.16 -22.51
N SER A 229 -30.48 -42.51 -23.56
CA SER A 229 -30.36 -41.91 -24.88
C SER A 229 -30.65 -40.41 -24.88
N LEU A 230 -31.69 -39.98 -24.14
CA LEU A 230 -32.01 -38.56 -23.93
C LEU A 230 -30.90 -37.82 -23.19
N LYS A 231 -30.36 -38.43 -22.11
CA LYS A 231 -29.22 -37.86 -21.37
C LYS A 231 -28.00 -37.68 -22.29
N THR A 232 -27.68 -38.67 -23.11
CA THR A 232 -26.54 -38.61 -24.04
C THR A 232 -26.76 -37.55 -25.11
N ALA A 233 -27.94 -37.49 -25.71
CA ALA A 233 -28.30 -36.48 -26.72
C ALA A 233 -28.24 -35.07 -26.12
N TRP A 234 -28.70 -34.92 -24.86
CA TRP A 234 -28.64 -33.65 -24.13
C TRP A 234 -27.20 -33.25 -23.76
N ALA A 235 -26.38 -34.21 -23.31
CA ALA A 235 -24.96 -33.98 -23.06
C ALA A 235 -24.20 -33.57 -24.31
N ASN A 236 -24.46 -34.19 -25.44
CA ASN A 236 -23.84 -33.85 -26.72
C ASN A 236 -24.23 -32.45 -27.22
N LEU A 237 -25.46 -32.03 -27.01
CA LEU A 237 -25.92 -30.66 -27.32
C LEU A 237 -25.14 -29.61 -26.56
N TYR A 238 -24.79 -29.88 -25.30
CA TYR A 238 -24.07 -28.94 -24.45
C TYR A 238 -22.55 -29.05 -24.53
N GLN A 239 -22.01 -30.19 -24.98
CA GLN A 239 -20.56 -30.38 -25.14
C GLN A 239 -20.04 -30.00 -26.52
N ASN A 240 -20.87 -30.15 -27.58
CA ASN A 240 -20.51 -29.85 -28.95
C ASN A 240 -21.29 -28.64 -29.45
N ASN A 241 -20.61 -27.55 -29.72
CA ASN A 241 -21.14 -26.32 -30.28
C ASN A 241 -21.69 -26.50 -31.75
N THR A 242 -21.76 -27.73 -32.24
CA THR A 242 -22.11 -28.04 -33.64
C THR A 242 -23.58 -28.38 -33.84
N GLU A 243 -24.30 -28.83 -32.81
CA GLU A 243 -25.70 -29.16 -32.86
C GLU A 243 -26.53 -28.22 -31.99
N ASN A 244 -27.23 -27.28 -32.60
CA ASN A 244 -28.00 -26.25 -31.93
C ASN A 244 -29.45 -26.62 -31.58
N VAL A 245 -29.91 -27.82 -31.94
CA VAL A 245 -31.31 -28.22 -31.78
C VAL A 245 -31.44 -29.69 -31.35
N VAL A 246 -32.16 -29.94 -30.26
CA VAL A 246 -32.63 -31.28 -29.89
C VAL A 246 -34.05 -31.43 -30.36
N VAL A 247 -34.31 -32.42 -31.23
CA VAL A 247 -35.66 -32.78 -31.62
C VAL A 247 -36.28 -33.68 -30.56
N LEU A 248 -37.32 -33.21 -29.91
CA LEU A 248 -38.10 -33.97 -28.95
C LEU A 248 -39.24 -34.73 -29.70
N ASN A 249 -39.41 -36.02 -29.39
CA ASN A 249 -40.50 -36.81 -29.92
C ASN A 249 -41.84 -36.41 -29.31
N GLN A 250 -42.95 -36.77 -29.96
CA GLN A 250 -44.31 -36.53 -29.48
C GLN A 250 -44.51 -37.05 -28.06
N GLY A 251 -44.98 -36.20 -27.15
CA GLY A 251 -45.17 -36.52 -25.73
C GLY A 251 -44.04 -36.15 -24.83
N LEU A 252 -42.99 -35.53 -25.35
CA LEU A 252 -41.94 -34.91 -24.57
C LEU A 252 -42.04 -33.40 -24.66
N ASP A 253 -42.03 -32.71 -23.51
CA ASP A 253 -42.05 -31.25 -23.40
C ASP A 253 -40.85 -30.78 -22.57
N PHE A 254 -40.17 -29.74 -23.06
CA PHE A 254 -39.06 -29.15 -22.30
C PHE A 254 -39.54 -27.91 -21.54
N GLN A 255 -39.50 -27.98 -20.26
CA GLN A 255 -39.78 -26.82 -19.42
C GLN A 255 -38.47 -26.22 -18.88
N GLU A 256 -38.16 -25.02 -19.34
CA GLU A 256 -37.03 -24.27 -18.82
C GLU A 256 -37.21 -24.01 -17.32
N SER A 257 -36.17 -24.26 -16.54
CA SER A 257 -36.05 -23.74 -15.19
C SER A 257 -35.73 -22.25 -15.28
N SER A 258 -36.59 -21.38 -14.77
CA SER A 258 -36.41 -19.92 -14.87
C SER A 258 -35.17 -19.47 -14.07
N ASN A 259 -34.03 -19.31 -14.75
CA ASN A 259 -32.77 -18.89 -14.16
C ASN A 259 -32.46 -17.39 -14.29
N SER A 260 -33.39 -16.59 -14.85
CA SER A 260 -33.14 -15.15 -15.08
C SER A 260 -32.87 -14.36 -13.78
N SER A 261 -33.47 -14.76 -12.65
CA SER A 261 -33.18 -14.12 -11.34
C SER A 261 -31.80 -14.48 -10.79
N VAL A 262 -31.29 -15.68 -11.06
CA VAL A 262 -29.96 -16.12 -10.61
C VAL A 262 -28.85 -15.39 -11.35
N GLU A 263 -29.00 -15.16 -12.66
CA GLU A 263 -28.03 -14.41 -13.46
C GLU A 263 -27.97 -12.92 -13.06
N MET A 264 -29.14 -12.31 -12.78
CA MET A 264 -29.17 -10.94 -12.24
C MET A 264 -28.50 -10.85 -10.86
N GLN A 265 -28.77 -11.79 -9.97
CA GLN A 265 -28.14 -11.87 -8.65
C GLN A 265 -26.63 -12.09 -8.74
N LEU A 266 -26.15 -12.93 -9.67
CA LEU A 266 -24.72 -13.15 -9.89
C LEU A 266 -23.99 -11.88 -10.33
N ASN A 267 -24.58 -11.08 -11.22
CA ASN A 267 -23.99 -9.81 -11.64
C ASN A 267 -23.96 -8.78 -10.51
N GLN A 268 -25.02 -8.75 -9.70
CA GLN A 268 -25.10 -7.86 -8.55
C GLN A 268 -24.09 -8.27 -7.46
N ASN A 269 -23.98 -9.57 -7.17
CA ASN A 269 -23.00 -10.11 -6.24
C ASN A 269 -21.56 -9.83 -6.71
N LYS A 270 -21.28 -9.95 -8.02
CA LYS A 270 -19.96 -9.61 -8.56
C LYS A 270 -19.57 -8.15 -8.29
N LYS A 271 -20.52 -7.22 -8.49
CA LYS A 271 -20.28 -5.79 -8.21
C LYS A 271 -20.02 -5.56 -6.71
N THR A 272 -20.86 -6.15 -5.84
CA THR A 272 -20.70 -6.06 -4.39
C THR A 272 -19.36 -6.63 -3.93
N LEU A 273 -18.97 -7.83 -4.42
CA LEU A 273 -17.67 -8.43 -4.12
C LEU A 273 -16.49 -7.58 -4.60
N ALA A 274 -16.62 -6.93 -5.77
CA ALA A 274 -15.59 -6.03 -6.27
C ALA A 274 -15.46 -4.78 -5.40
N ASP A 275 -16.56 -4.24 -4.91
CA ASP A 275 -16.55 -3.08 -4.01
C ASP A 275 -15.99 -3.48 -2.64
N GLU A 276 -16.38 -4.64 -2.06
CA GLU A 276 -15.80 -5.19 -0.83
C GLU A 276 -14.28 -5.41 -0.95
N ILE A 277 -13.80 -5.92 -2.09
CA ILE A 277 -12.35 -6.09 -2.33
C ILE A 277 -11.65 -4.72 -2.37
N ASN A 278 -12.23 -3.72 -3.04
CA ASN A 278 -11.65 -2.37 -3.03
C ASN A 278 -11.58 -1.79 -1.61
N ASP A 279 -12.62 -2.01 -0.80
CA ASP A 279 -12.63 -1.58 0.62
C ASP A 279 -11.54 -2.29 1.44
N ILE A 280 -11.31 -3.59 1.22
CA ILE A 280 -10.23 -4.36 1.86
C ILE A 280 -8.84 -3.78 1.50
N PHE A 281 -8.66 -3.33 0.27
CA PHE A 281 -7.43 -2.69 -0.19
C PHE A 281 -7.40 -1.18 0.06
N HIS A 282 -8.46 -0.59 0.64
CA HIS A 282 -8.64 0.84 0.84
C HIS A 282 -8.51 1.66 -0.45
N ILE A 283 -9.06 1.13 -1.55
CA ILE A 283 -9.06 1.80 -2.85
C ILE A 283 -10.39 2.52 -3.07
N HIS A 284 -10.33 3.85 -3.13
CA HIS A 284 -11.45 4.73 -3.40
C HIS A 284 -11.39 5.16 -4.87
N LYS A 285 -12.31 4.65 -5.70
CA LYS A 285 -12.26 4.80 -7.17
C LYS A 285 -12.28 6.27 -7.64
N ASP A 286 -12.95 7.13 -6.88
CA ASP A 286 -13.17 8.54 -7.25
C ASP A 286 -12.31 9.51 -6.41
N ASP A 287 -11.51 8.99 -5.46
CA ASP A 287 -10.69 9.79 -4.56
C ASP A 287 -9.28 9.20 -4.44
N PHE A 288 -8.38 9.73 -5.26
CA PHE A 288 -6.98 9.30 -5.25
C PHE A 288 -6.26 9.71 -3.95
N ASP A 289 -6.56 10.90 -3.42
CA ASP A 289 -5.90 11.41 -2.21
C ASP A 289 -6.24 10.56 -0.99
N LEU A 290 -7.50 10.15 -0.87
CA LEU A 290 -7.93 9.23 0.18
C LEU A 290 -7.30 7.84 0.00
N THR A 291 -7.30 7.32 -1.23
CA THR A 291 -6.62 6.05 -1.56
C THR A 291 -5.13 6.12 -1.23
N PHE A 292 -4.46 7.21 -1.59
CA PHE A 292 -3.05 7.40 -1.26
C PHE A 292 -2.82 7.37 0.26
N LYS A 293 -3.63 8.10 1.01
CA LYS A 293 -3.52 8.23 2.47
C LYS A 293 -3.78 6.91 3.20
N GLU A 294 -4.75 6.12 2.75
CA GLU A 294 -5.19 4.91 3.45
C GLU A 294 -4.53 3.64 2.95
N ALA A 295 -4.33 3.49 1.62
CA ALA A 295 -3.74 2.29 1.03
C ALA A 295 -2.21 2.39 0.86
N ILE A 296 -1.70 3.50 0.33
CA ILE A 296 -0.33 3.61 -0.14
C ILE A 296 0.62 4.12 0.96
N TYR A 297 0.27 5.24 1.60
CA TYR A 297 1.14 5.90 2.58
C TYR A 297 1.55 5.02 3.76
N PRO A 298 0.67 4.19 4.35
CA PRO A 298 1.07 3.28 5.43
C PRO A 298 2.13 2.25 4.98
N ILE A 299 2.04 1.77 3.73
CA ILE A 299 3.03 0.83 3.18
C ILE A 299 4.36 1.53 2.91
N VAL A 300 4.32 2.76 2.38
CA VAL A 300 5.51 3.62 2.22
C VAL A 300 6.22 3.80 3.56
N ARG A 301 5.49 4.18 4.61
CA ARG A 301 6.07 4.34 5.97
C ARG A 301 6.65 3.04 6.54
N ALA A 302 5.99 1.90 6.28
CA ALA A 302 6.52 0.60 6.67
C ALA A 302 7.82 0.28 5.91
N PHE A 303 7.87 0.60 4.62
CA PHE A 303 9.05 0.38 3.79
C PHE A 303 10.22 1.30 4.22
N GLU A 304 9.97 2.59 4.44
CA GLU A 304 10.97 3.52 4.99
C GLU A 304 11.54 3.02 6.32
N THR A 305 10.66 2.54 7.20
CA THR A 305 11.07 1.96 8.48
C THR A 305 11.97 0.74 8.29
N ALA A 306 11.64 -0.14 7.34
CA ALA A 306 12.46 -1.31 7.02
C ALA A 306 13.83 -0.90 6.44
N LEU A 307 13.87 0.07 5.51
CA LEU A 307 15.11 0.60 4.96
C LEU A 307 15.99 1.22 6.05
N ASN A 308 15.41 2.06 6.89
CA ASN A 308 16.13 2.73 7.99
C ASN A 308 16.66 1.76 9.03
N ARG A 309 15.93 0.67 9.29
CA ARG A 309 16.35 -0.36 10.23
C ARG A 309 17.50 -1.21 9.68
N ASP A 310 17.39 -1.64 8.42
CA ASP A 310 18.21 -2.72 7.87
C ASP A 310 19.36 -2.24 6.97
N LEU A 311 19.25 -1.06 6.30
CA LEU A 311 20.30 -0.51 5.43
C LEU A 311 21.24 0.46 6.12
N LEU A 312 20.77 1.20 7.12
CA LEU A 312 21.62 2.14 7.85
C LEU A 312 22.48 1.43 8.87
N LEU A 313 23.74 1.86 8.99
CA LEU A 313 24.60 1.46 10.09
C LEU A 313 24.15 2.12 11.41
N GLU A 314 24.44 1.50 12.55
CA GLU A 314 24.04 2.03 13.87
C GLU A 314 24.53 3.47 14.13
N LYS A 315 25.68 3.84 13.55
CA LYS A 315 26.22 5.21 13.64
C LYS A 315 25.41 6.21 12.81
N GLU A 316 24.84 5.76 11.68
CA GLU A 316 24.09 6.58 10.74
C GLU A 316 22.65 6.80 11.21
N LYS A 317 22.02 5.81 11.86
CA LYS A 317 20.64 5.87 12.38
C LYS A 317 20.38 7.07 13.28
N LYS A 318 21.44 7.68 13.87
CA LYS A 318 21.29 8.85 14.74
C LYS A 318 20.96 10.13 13.97
N ASN A 319 21.40 10.24 12.73
CA ASN A 319 21.34 11.48 11.96
C ASN A 319 21.04 11.30 10.48
N MET A 320 20.74 10.10 10.03
CA MET A 320 20.39 9.82 8.62
C MET A 320 19.10 9.01 8.54
N PHE A 321 18.33 9.21 7.47
CA PHE A 321 17.11 8.45 7.20
C PHE A 321 16.79 8.40 5.71
N PHE A 322 16.22 7.28 5.27
CA PHE A 322 15.63 7.12 3.95
C PHE A 322 14.18 7.59 3.97
N GLU A 323 13.77 8.23 2.91
CA GLU A 323 12.40 8.69 2.69
C GLU A 323 12.05 8.51 1.20
N PHE A 324 10.82 8.10 0.92
CA PHE A 324 10.29 8.08 -0.44
C PHE A 324 9.87 9.48 -0.87
N ASP A 325 10.23 9.89 -2.07
CA ASP A 325 9.77 11.16 -2.63
C ASP A 325 8.34 11.00 -3.17
N VAL A 326 7.39 11.25 -2.30
CA VAL A 326 5.94 11.18 -2.61
C VAL A 326 5.45 12.39 -3.40
N LYS A 327 6.28 13.46 -3.50
CA LYS A 327 5.87 14.74 -4.10
C LYS A 327 5.49 14.62 -5.56
N GLU A 328 6.15 13.74 -6.31
CA GLU A 328 5.84 13.52 -7.72
C GLU A 328 4.45 12.93 -7.93
N ILE A 329 4.02 12.03 -7.06
CA ILE A 329 2.73 11.33 -7.17
C ILE A 329 1.58 12.19 -6.64
N LEU A 330 1.83 12.92 -5.54
CA LEU A 330 0.89 13.88 -4.96
C LEU A 330 0.85 15.20 -5.72
N ARG A 331 1.65 15.35 -6.79
CA ARG A 331 1.51 16.48 -7.70
C ARG A 331 0.13 16.42 -8.33
N ALA A 332 -0.83 16.97 -7.60
CA ALA A 332 -2.20 17.21 -7.99
C ALA A 332 -2.28 17.77 -9.43
N ASN A 333 -3.45 17.75 -10.01
CA ASN A 333 -3.81 18.43 -11.24
C ASN A 333 -2.99 19.73 -11.39
N ILE A 334 -2.35 19.90 -12.53
CA ILE A 334 -1.49 21.05 -12.84
C ILE A 334 -2.11 22.37 -12.35
N LYS A 335 -3.42 22.53 -12.51
CA LYS A 335 -4.17 23.70 -12.08
C LYS A 335 -4.07 23.94 -10.57
N GLU A 336 -4.36 22.94 -9.74
CA GLU A 336 -4.30 23.04 -8.27
C GLU A 336 -2.88 23.32 -7.78
N ARG A 337 -1.88 22.74 -8.43
CA ARG A 337 -0.47 23.00 -8.12
C ARG A 337 -0.07 24.43 -8.42
N TYR A 338 -0.45 24.97 -9.60
CA TYR A 338 -0.17 26.35 -9.95
C TYR A 338 -0.94 27.35 -9.06
N GLU A 339 -2.17 27.03 -8.68
CA GLU A 339 -2.92 27.82 -7.69
C GLU A 339 -2.23 27.83 -6.32
N ALA A 340 -1.70 26.67 -5.87
CA ALA A 340 -0.92 26.58 -4.64
C ALA A 340 0.40 27.36 -4.72
N TYR A 341 1.09 27.36 -5.86
CA TYR A 341 2.30 28.19 -6.08
C TYR A 341 1.97 29.66 -6.09
N ASP A 342 0.90 30.09 -6.75
CA ASP A 342 0.45 31.48 -6.75
C ASP A 342 0.16 31.95 -5.31
N MET A 343 -0.51 31.13 -4.52
CA MET A 343 -0.75 31.41 -3.10
C MET A 343 0.55 31.47 -2.29
N ALA A 344 1.50 30.56 -2.52
CA ALA A 344 2.78 30.51 -1.82
C ALA A 344 3.67 31.72 -2.15
N LEU A 345 3.68 32.16 -3.41
CA LEU A 345 4.40 33.35 -3.85
C LEU A 345 3.77 34.63 -3.30
N LYS A 346 2.44 34.76 -3.33
CA LYS A 346 1.70 35.92 -2.81
C LYS A 346 1.82 36.07 -1.29
N SER A 347 1.86 34.97 -0.56
CA SER A 347 2.03 34.95 0.89
C SER A 347 3.49 35.04 1.36
N GLY A 348 4.46 35.13 0.45
CA GLY A 348 5.87 35.24 0.80
C GLY A 348 6.47 33.96 1.38
N TRP A 349 5.88 32.80 1.11
CA TRP A 349 6.34 31.50 1.61
C TRP A 349 7.51 30.94 0.80
N LYS A 350 7.46 31.22 -0.52
CA LYS A 350 8.46 30.71 -1.48
C LYS A 350 8.93 31.82 -2.39
N THR A 351 10.17 31.69 -2.83
CA THR A 351 10.72 32.50 -3.92
C THR A 351 10.31 31.95 -5.27
N VAL A 352 10.40 32.79 -6.31
CA VAL A 352 10.14 32.37 -7.68
C VAL A 352 11.11 31.25 -8.10
N ASN A 353 12.40 31.32 -7.71
CA ASN A 353 13.39 30.31 -8.04
C ASN A 353 13.13 28.97 -7.33
N GLU A 354 12.58 28.98 -6.10
CA GLU A 354 12.17 27.72 -5.44
C GLU A 354 11.00 27.05 -6.16
N VAL A 355 10.05 27.81 -6.70
CA VAL A 355 8.96 27.27 -7.52
C VAL A 355 9.50 26.74 -8.84
N ARG A 356 10.39 27.49 -9.53
CA ARG A 356 11.05 27.05 -10.77
C ARG A 356 11.84 25.77 -10.56
N LYS A 357 12.60 25.67 -9.47
CA LYS A 357 13.33 24.45 -9.10
C LYS A 357 12.39 23.26 -8.87
N ALA A 358 11.21 23.51 -8.28
CA ALA A 358 10.21 22.43 -8.07
C ALA A 358 9.60 21.92 -9.39
N GLU A 359 9.61 22.76 -10.45
CA GLU A 359 9.12 22.41 -11.80
C GLU A 359 10.26 22.01 -12.76
N ASN A 360 11.49 21.86 -12.26
CA ASN A 360 12.71 21.59 -13.06
C ASN A 360 12.98 22.66 -14.12
N GLU A 361 12.60 23.90 -13.83
CA GLU A 361 12.84 25.06 -14.66
C GLU A 361 14.17 25.71 -14.32
N ASN A 362 14.79 26.38 -15.29
CA ASN A 362 16.06 27.06 -15.09
C ASN A 362 15.97 28.20 -14.07
N TYR A 363 17.01 28.35 -13.26
CA TYR A 363 17.19 29.45 -12.33
C TYR A 363 17.23 30.81 -13.06
N ILE A 364 16.63 31.84 -12.50
CA ILE A 364 16.66 33.22 -12.96
C ILE A 364 17.37 34.07 -11.92
N GLU A 365 18.47 34.75 -12.32
CA GLU A 365 19.22 35.63 -11.43
C GLU A 365 18.35 36.79 -10.92
N GLY A 366 18.41 37.07 -9.61
CA GLY A 366 17.61 38.12 -8.96
C GLY A 366 16.18 37.73 -8.60
N MET A 367 15.73 36.49 -8.87
CA MET A 367 14.38 36.01 -8.53
C MET A 367 14.30 35.20 -7.20
N ASP A 368 15.36 35.28 -6.37
CA ASP A 368 15.33 34.76 -4.98
C ASP A 368 14.74 35.79 -4.01
N VAL A 369 13.58 36.32 -4.37
CA VAL A 369 12.88 37.34 -3.61
C VAL A 369 11.55 36.79 -3.08
N LEU A 370 11.26 37.15 -1.83
CA LEU A 370 9.98 36.87 -1.18
C LEU A 370 9.09 38.13 -1.23
N ASN A 371 7.81 37.93 -1.52
CA ASN A 371 6.80 39.00 -1.40
C ASN A 371 6.41 39.15 0.07
N VAL A 372 6.81 40.27 0.70
CA VAL A 372 6.58 40.49 2.12
C VAL A 372 5.61 41.66 2.32
N GLY A 373 4.31 41.37 2.22
CA GLY A 373 3.25 42.25 2.74
C GLY A 373 2.73 43.39 1.83
N LEU A 374 2.08 44.32 2.44
CA LEU A 374 1.31 45.41 1.82
C LEU A 374 2.19 46.29 0.93
N GLY A 375 1.91 46.29 -0.38
CA GLY A 375 2.57 47.15 -1.35
C GLY A 375 3.71 46.50 -2.14
N ALA A 376 3.76 45.14 -2.19
CA ALA A 376 4.74 44.38 -2.93
C ALA A 376 6.20 44.67 -2.52
N VAL A 377 6.47 44.73 -1.22
CA VAL A 377 7.85 44.76 -0.71
C VAL A 377 8.52 43.43 -1.03
N LEU A 378 9.61 43.49 -1.78
CA LEU A 378 10.42 42.34 -2.18
C LEU A 378 11.58 42.20 -1.19
N TYR A 379 11.76 41.00 -0.63
CA TYR A 379 12.89 40.66 0.21
C TYR A 379 13.84 39.72 -0.53
N ASP A 380 15.03 40.22 -0.84
CA ASP A 380 16.10 39.40 -1.41
C ASP A 380 16.79 38.57 -0.33
N VAL A 381 16.66 37.24 -0.44
CA VAL A 381 17.17 36.26 0.53
C VAL A 381 18.70 36.24 0.57
N ASN A 382 19.37 36.55 -0.55
CA ASN A 382 20.82 36.50 -0.68
C ASN A 382 21.48 37.77 -0.12
N THR A 383 20.96 38.93 -0.51
CA THR A 383 21.48 40.24 -0.06
C THR A 383 20.89 40.71 1.26
N ARG A 384 19.82 40.07 1.74
CA ARG A 384 19.05 40.43 2.95
C ARG A 384 18.52 41.86 2.92
N GLN A 385 18.15 42.34 1.74
CA GLN A 385 17.63 43.68 1.50
C GLN A 385 16.16 43.65 1.17
N PHE A 386 15.43 44.68 1.62
CA PHE A 386 14.07 44.94 1.21
C PHE A 386 14.06 45.97 0.09
N TYR A 387 13.35 45.68 -0.98
CA TYR A 387 13.09 46.62 -2.06
C TYR A 387 11.60 46.92 -2.11
N THR A 388 11.26 48.21 -2.05
CA THR A 388 9.88 48.70 -2.16
C THR A 388 9.69 49.33 -3.52
N PRO A 389 9.10 48.63 -4.51
CA PRO A 389 8.96 49.16 -5.88
C PRO A 389 8.23 50.47 -6.00
N ASN A 390 7.20 50.71 -5.11
CA ASN A 390 6.38 51.93 -5.15
C ASN A 390 7.14 53.19 -4.75
N THR A 391 8.21 53.05 -3.98
CA THR A 391 9.01 54.19 -3.48
C THR A 391 10.45 54.16 -3.99
N ASP A 392 10.81 53.15 -4.77
CA ASP A 392 12.16 52.88 -5.26
C ASP A 392 13.22 52.96 -4.14
N THR A 393 12.87 52.43 -2.97
CA THR A 393 13.70 52.44 -1.77
C THR A 393 14.24 51.04 -1.46
N VAL A 394 15.53 50.98 -1.15
CA VAL A 394 16.22 49.77 -0.61
C VAL A 394 16.50 49.99 0.86
N SER A 395 16.06 49.09 1.72
CA SER A 395 16.34 49.08 3.15
C SER A 395 16.93 47.77 3.62
N THR A 396 17.85 47.83 4.56
CA THR A 396 18.48 46.67 5.23
C THR A 396 18.06 46.61 6.68
N PHE A 397 17.98 45.41 7.27
CA PHE A 397 17.96 45.25 8.72
C PHE A 397 19.37 45.53 9.25
N GLU A 398 19.72 46.80 9.47
CA GLU A 398 20.84 47.09 10.33
C GLU A 398 20.37 46.97 11.79
N LYS A 399 21.05 46.14 12.57
CA LYS A 399 21.04 46.27 14.00
C LYS A 399 21.77 47.61 14.29
N GLU A 400 21.01 48.61 14.64
CA GLU A 400 21.61 49.76 15.33
C GLU A 400 22.25 49.24 16.62
N THR A 401 23.52 48.98 16.57
CA THR A 401 24.36 49.04 17.76
C THR A 401 24.49 50.52 18.08
N GLU A 402 23.71 51.01 19.02
CA GLU A 402 23.93 52.29 19.67
C GLU A 402 25.36 52.24 20.27
N GLU A 403 26.34 52.72 19.52
CA GLU A 403 27.56 53.28 20.09
C GLU A 403 27.19 54.64 20.68
N ILE A 404 27.02 54.65 21.99
CA ILE A 404 27.01 55.87 22.79
C ILE A 404 28.39 56.53 22.69
N THR A 405 28.58 57.37 21.68
CA THR A 405 29.70 58.30 21.64
C THR A 405 29.25 59.51 22.43
N GLN A 406 29.79 59.63 23.65
CA GLN A 406 29.79 60.87 24.43
C GLN A 406 30.41 61.95 23.57
N THR A 407 29.62 62.98 23.27
CA THR A 407 30.15 64.30 22.88
C THR A 407 29.59 65.29 23.93
N GLU A 408 30.50 65.75 24.79
CA GLU A 408 30.32 66.90 25.65
C GLU A 408 29.97 68.17 24.87
N ASN A 409 29.25 69.04 25.54
CA ASN A 409 29.01 70.46 25.33
C ASN A 409 27.78 70.87 24.50
N ASN A 410 26.70 71.18 25.24
CA ASN A 410 26.30 72.59 25.38
C ASN A 410 25.23 72.76 26.42
N GLN A 411 25.56 73.59 27.41
CA GLN A 411 24.67 74.20 28.38
C GLN A 411 23.59 74.99 27.66
N ASN A 412 22.34 74.84 28.06
CA ASN A 412 21.44 75.90 28.54
C ASN A 412 19.96 75.52 28.40
N LEU A 413 19.28 75.84 29.45
CA LEU A 413 17.86 76.11 29.61
C LEU A 413 16.88 74.90 29.49
N PHE A 414 16.47 74.44 30.67
CA PHE A 414 15.12 74.81 31.17
C PHE A 414 14.96 74.25 32.58
N ASP A 415 14.80 75.20 33.55
CA ASP A 415 14.25 74.94 34.88
C ASP A 415 12.88 74.29 34.77
N ILE A 416 12.69 73.14 35.32
CA ILE A 416 11.39 72.56 35.60
C ILE A 416 11.33 72.24 37.09
N ASP A 417 10.50 73.00 37.72
CA ASP A 417 9.93 73.11 39.03
C ASP A 417 9.90 71.78 39.86
N GLU A 418 10.50 71.85 41.02
CA GLU A 418 10.66 70.79 42.04
C GLU A 418 9.39 70.50 42.85
N ASN A 419 8.19 70.91 42.38
CA ASN A 419 6.95 70.85 43.15
C ASN A 419 5.91 69.81 42.69
N ALA A 420 6.21 68.96 41.73
CA ALA A 420 5.27 67.99 41.22
C ALA A 420 5.38 66.55 41.80
N THR A 421 6.36 66.28 42.70
CA THR A 421 6.59 64.95 43.24
C THR A 421 6.08 64.68 44.65
N LYS A 422 5.31 65.59 45.26
CA LYS A 422 4.69 65.41 46.60
C LYS A 422 3.23 65.00 46.61
N GLY A 423 2.63 64.73 45.49
CA GLY A 423 1.19 64.44 45.37
C GLY A 423 0.79 62.96 45.19
N LEU A 424 1.75 62.03 45.10
CA LEU A 424 1.44 60.64 44.75
C LEU A 424 1.81 59.57 45.81
N GLU A 425 2.28 59.98 46.99
CA GLU A 425 2.58 59.05 48.08
C GLU A 425 1.47 58.82 49.11
N ASN A 426 0.29 59.46 48.97
CA ASN A 426 -0.81 59.39 49.96
C ASN A 426 -2.07 58.64 49.53
N VAL A 427 -1.97 57.77 48.50
CA VAL A 427 -3.16 56.98 48.03
C VAL A 427 -2.98 55.47 48.16
N ILE A 428 -1.84 54.98 48.68
CA ILE A 428 -1.59 53.56 48.84
C ILE A 428 -1.40 53.14 50.31
N SER A 429 -2.17 53.71 51.22
CA SER A 429 -2.17 53.24 52.60
C SER A 429 -3.54 53.31 53.28
N GLU A 430 -4.62 52.96 52.60
CA GLU A 430 -5.86 52.60 53.28
C GLU A 430 -6.69 51.67 52.42
N GLY A 431 -6.83 50.44 52.86
CA GLY A 431 -7.70 49.48 52.24
C GLY A 431 -7.26 48.03 52.48
N GLY A 432 -6.92 47.73 53.73
CA GLY A 432 -6.86 46.38 54.18
C GLY A 432 -8.22 45.86 54.61
N ASP A 433 -8.31 44.53 54.53
CA ASP A 433 -9.28 43.66 55.22
C ASP A 433 -10.76 43.73 54.81
N ASN A 434 -11.26 42.66 54.19
CA ASN A 434 -12.18 41.77 54.90
C ASN A 434 -12.74 40.63 53.98
N ASN A 435 -12.52 39.44 54.50
CA ASN A 435 -13.48 38.31 54.62
C ASN A 435 -13.91 37.49 53.40
N GLU A 436 -13.49 36.24 53.50
CA GLU A 436 -14.30 35.00 53.75
C GLU A 436 -15.66 34.93 53.00
N ASN A 437 -15.73 34.03 52.01
CA ASN A 437 -16.46 32.77 52.10
C ASN A 437 -16.16 31.92 50.83
#